data_0bf8fb25d453c8666176f0cada66c9a7
#
_entry.id   0bf8fb25d453c8666176f0cada66c9a7
#
_cell.length_a   1.000
_cell.length_b   1.000
_cell.length_c   1.000
_cell.angle_alpha   90.00
_cell.angle_beta   90.00
_cell.angle_gamma   90.00
#
_symmetry.space_group_name_H-M   'P 1'
#
loop_
_entity.id
_entity.type
_entity.pdbx_description
1 polymer ?
#
loop_
_entity_poly.entity_id
_entity_poly.type
_entity_poly.pdbx_seq_one_letter_code
_entity_poly.pdbx_strand_id
1 'polypeptide(L)'
;MKVFALAPNENWICDRFCNEWNQFSNGEYTENIHEADIIWLLGAWAWRAVPLDYLSKKKVVATIHHITPSKFTKESLREFLSRDRYVDAYHVPCQQTSDFISKITNKDIYVIPFWVNQNIWAPTPEKDAAKNREKYNLPTEAFLVGSFQRDTEG
;
A
#
# COMPACT_ATOMS: atom_id res chain seq x y z
N MET A 1 -9.96 19.17 2.72
CA MET A 1 -10.38 17.74 2.66
C MET A 1 -9.55 16.98 3.68
N LYS A 2 -10.18 16.10 4.45
CA LYS A 2 -9.49 15.29 5.47
C LYS A 2 -9.54 13.81 5.11
N VAL A 3 -8.39 13.14 5.21
CA VAL A 3 -8.25 11.72 4.90
C VAL A 3 -7.90 10.96 6.17
N PHE A 4 -8.72 9.98 6.52
CA PHE A 4 -8.40 8.97 7.51
C PHE A 4 -7.77 7.77 6.79
N ALA A 5 -6.47 7.56 6.98
CA ALA A 5 -5.76 6.45 6.39
C ALA A 5 -5.69 5.28 7.39
N LEU A 6 -6.31 4.15 7.04
CA LEU A 6 -6.28 2.94 7.87
C LEU A 6 -5.12 2.06 7.45
N ALA A 7 -4.13 1.93 8.33
CA ALA A 7 -3.10 0.92 8.26
C ALA A 7 -3.50 -0.32 9.09
N PRO A 8 -3.11 -1.53 8.68
CA PRO A 8 -3.48 -2.76 9.40
C PRO A 8 -2.71 -2.97 10.71
N ASN A 9 -1.77 -2.10 11.06
CA ASN A 9 -0.93 -2.16 12.26
C ASN A 9 -0.11 -3.48 12.37
N GLU A 10 0.48 -3.87 11.24
CA GLU A 10 1.29 -5.08 11.09
C GLU A 10 2.80 -4.80 11.14
N ASN A 11 3.19 -3.54 11.40
CA ASN A 11 4.56 -3.03 11.32
C ASN A 11 5.20 -3.31 9.94
N TRP A 12 4.46 -3.04 8.87
CA TRP A 12 4.80 -3.36 7.48
C TRP A 12 4.58 -2.15 6.56
N ILE A 13 4.61 -2.39 5.25
CA ILE A 13 4.56 -1.36 4.22
C ILE A 13 3.35 -0.41 4.34
N CYS A 14 2.18 -0.92 4.73
CA CYS A 14 0.98 -0.09 4.89
C CYS A 14 1.12 0.92 6.04
N ASP A 15 1.74 0.50 7.15
CA ASP A 15 1.99 1.39 8.29
C ASP A 15 3.00 2.47 7.93
N ARG A 16 4.04 2.11 7.15
CA ARG A 16 4.98 3.10 6.61
C ARG A 16 4.28 4.12 5.75
N PHE A 17 3.42 3.70 4.81
CA PHE A 17 2.68 4.61 3.95
C PHE A 17 1.74 5.51 4.74
N CYS A 18 1.07 4.99 5.77
CA CYS A 18 0.23 5.79 6.64
C CYS A 18 1.03 6.89 7.36
N ASN A 19 2.18 6.52 7.94
CA ASN A 19 3.06 7.45 8.64
C ASN A 19 3.63 8.52 7.70
N GLU A 20 4.08 8.12 6.51
CA GLU A 20 4.58 9.06 5.50
C GLU A 20 3.47 9.98 4.97
N TRP A 21 2.25 9.46 4.75
CA TRP A 21 1.11 10.29 4.39
C TRP A 21 0.81 11.33 5.47
N ASN A 22 0.77 10.94 6.73
CA ASN A 22 0.60 11.87 7.85
C ASN A 22 1.69 12.97 7.84
N GLN A 23 2.94 12.57 7.62
CA GLN A 23 4.07 13.50 7.62
C GLN A 23 4.03 14.51 6.45
N PHE A 24 3.61 14.07 5.25
CA PHE A 24 3.76 14.85 4.02
C PHE A 24 2.46 15.38 3.42
N SER A 25 1.29 15.06 3.98
CA SER A 25 -0.03 15.44 3.45
C SER A 25 -0.43 16.90 3.69
N ASN A 26 0.46 17.76 4.19
CA ASN A 26 0.19 19.18 4.47
C ASN A 26 -1.08 19.42 5.32
N GLY A 27 -1.33 18.55 6.30
CA GLY A 27 -2.46 18.62 7.20
C GLY A 27 -3.78 18.09 6.64
N GLU A 28 -3.76 17.37 5.53
CA GLU A 28 -4.94 16.65 5.03
C GLU A 28 -5.22 15.34 5.79
N TYR A 29 -4.26 14.86 6.58
CA TYR A 29 -4.43 13.70 7.44
C TYR A 29 -5.30 13.98 8.67
N THR A 30 -6.07 12.99 9.11
CA THR A 30 -6.75 12.98 10.41
C THR A 30 -6.72 11.58 11.03
N GLU A 31 -6.51 11.50 12.34
CA GLU A 31 -6.65 10.27 13.13
C GLU A 31 -8.12 10.02 13.54
N ASN A 32 -8.96 11.03 13.39
CA ASN A 32 -10.35 10.96 13.79
C ASN A 32 -11.23 10.63 12.58
N ILE A 33 -11.73 9.40 12.51
CA ILE A 33 -12.60 8.95 11.43
C ILE A 33 -13.89 9.77 11.29
N HIS A 34 -14.37 10.40 12.38
CA HIS A 34 -15.56 11.27 12.34
C HIS A 34 -15.32 12.50 11.48
N GLU A 35 -14.11 13.05 11.50
CA GLU A 35 -13.72 14.27 10.78
C GLU A 35 -13.30 14.01 9.34
N ALA A 36 -13.11 12.74 8.97
CA ALA A 36 -12.64 12.39 7.65
C ALA A 36 -13.73 12.63 6.59
N ASP A 37 -13.34 13.17 5.45
CA ASP A 37 -14.13 13.20 4.22
C ASP A 37 -13.94 11.89 3.44
N ILE A 38 -12.73 11.33 3.52
CA ILE A 38 -12.32 10.11 2.82
C ILE A 38 -11.73 9.12 3.84
N ILE A 39 -12.11 7.86 3.71
CA ILE A 39 -11.46 6.72 4.36
C ILE A 39 -10.56 6.04 3.33
N TRP A 40 -9.27 5.99 3.58
CA TRP A 40 -8.32 5.28 2.75
C TRP A 40 -7.87 3.98 3.41
N LEU A 41 -8.31 2.86 2.86
CA LEU A 41 -7.93 1.52 3.28
C LEU A 41 -6.59 1.17 2.61
N LEU A 42 -5.48 1.45 3.27
CA LEU A 42 -4.13 1.16 2.78
C LEU A 42 -3.86 -0.34 2.61
N GLY A 43 -4.49 -1.18 3.42
CA GLY A 43 -4.61 -2.61 3.23
C GLY A 43 -6.08 -2.97 3.03
N ALA A 44 -6.48 -3.29 1.81
CA ALA A 44 -7.89 -3.57 1.50
C ALA A 44 -8.50 -4.70 2.36
N TRP A 45 -7.69 -5.62 2.88
CA TRP A 45 -8.12 -6.70 3.78
C TRP A 45 -8.54 -6.20 5.17
N ALA A 46 -8.05 -5.03 5.60
CA ALA A 46 -8.38 -4.45 6.90
C ALA A 46 -9.74 -3.73 6.93
N TRP A 47 -10.53 -3.76 5.87
CA TRP A 47 -11.78 -3.00 5.76
C TRP A 47 -12.79 -3.28 6.88
N ARG A 48 -12.79 -4.51 7.45
CA ARG A 48 -13.68 -4.88 8.57
C ARG A 48 -13.31 -4.22 9.90
N ALA A 49 -12.13 -3.64 10.01
CA ALA A 49 -11.75 -2.85 11.19
C ALA A 49 -12.48 -1.49 11.22
N VAL A 50 -13.07 -1.06 10.10
CA VAL A 50 -13.87 0.16 10.04
C VAL A 50 -15.34 -0.20 10.24
N PRO A 51 -16.07 0.45 11.18
CA PRO A 51 -17.49 0.23 11.32
C PRO A 51 -18.26 0.53 10.02
N LEU A 52 -19.20 -0.35 9.65
CA LEU A 52 -19.92 -0.28 8.37
C LEU A 52 -20.67 1.04 8.17
N ASP A 53 -21.10 1.67 9.26
CA ASP A 53 -21.77 2.96 9.24
C ASP A 53 -20.88 4.06 8.60
N TYR A 54 -19.58 4.07 8.91
CA TYR A 54 -18.64 5.00 8.28
C TYR A 54 -18.37 4.65 6.82
N LEU A 55 -18.15 3.38 6.52
CA LEU A 55 -17.95 2.92 5.15
C LEU A 55 -19.14 3.25 4.24
N SER A 56 -20.35 3.28 4.79
CA SER A 56 -21.58 3.58 4.04
C SER A 56 -21.82 5.07 3.84
N LYS A 57 -21.24 5.93 4.68
CA LYS A 57 -21.53 7.37 4.68
C LYS A 57 -20.40 8.24 4.15
N LYS A 58 -19.18 7.71 4.11
CA LYS A 58 -17.99 8.44 3.68
C LYS A 58 -17.48 7.91 2.36
N LYS A 59 -16.67 8.69 1.67
CA LYS A 59 -15.95 8.22 0.50
C LYS A 59 -14.87 7.22 0.92
N VAL A 60 -14.78 6.10 0.21
CA VAL A 60 -13.85 5.02 0.53
C VAL A 60 -12.95 4.72 -0.65
N VAL A 61 -11.65 4.85 -0.46
CA VAL A 61 -10.62 4.41 -1.40
C VAL A 61 -9.91 3.19 -0.82
N ALA A 62 -9.76 2.13 -1.60
CA ALA A 62 -9.06 0.92 -1.17
C ALA A 62 -7.84 0.63 -2.04
N THR A 63 -6.69 0.37 -1.40
CA THR A 63 -5.47 -0.02 -2.11
C THR A 63 -5.40 -1.54 -2.26
N ILE A 64 -5.24 -2.00 -3.50
CA ILE A 64 -4.90 -3.39 -3.82
C ILE A 64 -3.43 -3.42 -4.22
N HIS A 65 -2.57 -3.94 -3.35
CA HIS A 65 -1.12 -3.97 -3.56
C HIS A 65 -0.71 -4.87 -4.71
N HIS A 66 -1.28 -6.07 -4.74
CA HIS A 66 -1.06 -7.04 -5.82
C HIS A 66 -2.15 -8.10 -5.80
N ILE A 67 -2.32 -8.77 -6.91
CA ILE A 67 -3.11 -9.99 -7.02
C ILE A 67 -2.27 -11.04 -7.75
N THR A 68 -2.21 -12.23 -7.18
CA THR A 68 -1.63 -13.40 -7.86
C THR A 68 -2.76 -14.20 -8.47
N PRO A 69 -2.97 -14.16 -9.81
CA PRO A 69 -4.15 -14.77 -10.44
C PRO A 69 -4.33 -16.26 -10.13
N SER A 70 -3.22 -17.02 -10.06
CA SER A 70 -3.23 -18.45 -9.76
C SER A 70 -3.65 -18.77 -8.31
N LYS A 71 -3.56 -17.79 -7.40
CA LYS A 71 -3.94 -17.91 -5.98
C LYS A 71 -5.30 -17.22 -5.70
N PHE A 72 -5.93 -16.61 -6.70
CA PHE A 72 -7.20 -15.91 -6.52
C PHE A 72 -8.37 -16.89 -6.59
N THR A 73 -8.85 -17.29 -5.41
CA THR A 73 -9.87 -18.31 -5.22
C THR A 73 -11.31 -17.74 -5.30
N LYS A 74 -12.30 -18.61 -5.24
CA LYS A 74 -13.70 -18.19 -5.08
C LYS A 74 -13.95 -17.43 -3.77
N GLU A 75 -13.23 -17.77 -2.71
CA GLU A 75 -13.27 -17.09 -1.42
C GLU A 75 -12.68 -15.69 -1.55
N SER A 76 -11.54 -15.55 -2.26
CA SER A 76 -10.94 -14.25 -2.57
C SER A 76 -11.91 -13.34 -3.32
N LEU A 77 -12.64 -13.89 -4.29
CA LEU A 77 -13.66 -13.15 -5.03
C LEU A 77 -14.83 -12.73 -4.13
N ARG A 78 -15.34 -13.62 -3.28
CA ARG A 78 -16.42 -13.28 -2.34
C ARG A 78 -16.01 -12.17 -1.38
N GLU A 79 -14.79 -12.26 -0.87
CA GLU A 79 -14.21 -11.24 0.01
C GLU A 79 -14.08 -9.90 -0.71
N PHE A 80 -13.56 -9.92 -1.94
CA PHE A 80 -13.47 -8.73 -2.78
C PHE A 80 -14.85 -8.09 -2.98
N LEU A 81 -15.84 -8.84 -3.42
CA LEU A 81 -17.21 -8.36 -3.67
C LEU A 81 -17.92 -7.88 -2.41
N SER A 82 -17.63 -8.47 -1.26
CA SER A 82 -18.18 -8.02 0.03
C SER A 82 -17.69 -6.63 0.40
N ARG A 83 -16.42 -6.32 0.14
CA ARG A 83 -15.81 -5.00 0.35
C ARG A 83 -16.23 -4.02 -0.73
N ASP A 84 -16.32 -4.44 -2.00
CA ASP A 84 -16.61 -3.62 -3.18
C ASP A 84 -17.90 -2.78 -3.03
N ARG A 85 -18.84 -3.27 -2.23
CA ARG A 85 -20.10 -2.55 -1.92
C ARG A 85 -19.88 -1.21 -1.23
N TYR A 86 -18.77 -1.07 -0.52
CA TYR A 86 -18.45 0.10 0.30
C TYR A 86 -17.34 0.95 -0.31
N VAL A 87 -16.65 0.46 -1.33
CA VAL A 87 -15.55 1.17 -1.99
C VAL A 87 -16.10 2.05 -3.09
N ASP A 88 -15.66 3.31 -3.13
CA ASP A 88 -15.96 4.24 -4.23
C ASP A 88 -14.92 4.14 -5.34
N ALA A 89 -13.64 3.93 -4.98
CA ALA A 89 -12.55 3.82 -5.95
C ALA A 89 -11.41 2.91 -5.43
N TYR A 90 -10.67 2.34 -6.36
CA TYR A 90 -9.47 1.56 -6.07
C TYR A 90 -8.20 2.29 -6.47
N HIS A 91 -7.19 2.20 -5.62
CA HIS A 91 -5.82 2.52 -5.92
C HIS A 91 -5.04 1.22 -6.14
N VAL A 92 -4.24 1.16 -7.20
CA VAL A 92 -3.35 0.03 -7.52
C VAL A 92 -1.99 0.53 -7.97
N PRO A 93 -0.88 -0.18 -7.66
CA PRO A 93 0.46 0.30 -7.98
C PRO A 93 0.88 0.05 -9.43
N CYS A 94 0.17 -0.81 -10.17
CA CYS A 94 0.56 -1.19 -11.52
C CYS A 94 -0.64 -1.58 -12.40
N GLN A 95 -0.43 -1.51 -13.71
CA GLN A 95 -1.45 -1.82 -14.71
C GLN A 95 -1.93 -3.27 -14.64
N GLN A 96 -1.04 -4.22 -14.34
CA GLN A 96 -1.40 -5.64 -14.24
C GLN A 96 -2.50 -5.88 -13.18
N THR A 97 -2.40 -5.23 -12.03
CA THR A 97 -3.42 -5.32 -10.98
C THR A 97 -4.72 -4.64 -11.43
N SER A 98 -4.63 -3.48 -12.09
CA SER A 98 -5.78 -2.79 -12.67
C SER A 98 -6.54 -3.67 -13.67
N ASP A 99 -5.82 -4.27 -14.63
CA ASP A 99 -6.40 -5.14 -15.66
C ASP A 99 -7.09 -6.39 -15.08
N PHE A 100 -6.61 -6.85 -13.92
CA PHE A 100 -7.24 -7.96 -13.22
C PHE A 100 -8.54 -7.52 -12.56
N ILE A 101 -8.51 -6.48 -11.72
CA ILE A 101 -9.68 -6.07 -10.93
C ILE A 101 -10.76 -5.42 -11.78
N SER A 102 -10.44 -4.80 -12.92
CA SER A 102 -11.43 -4.26 -13.85
C SER A 102 -12.42 -5.30 -14.40
N LYS A 103 -12.09 -6.59 -14.29
CA LYS A 103 -12.97 -7.71 -14.69
C LYS A 103 -14.00 -8.09 -13.61
N ILE A 104 -13.82 -7.57 -12.39
CA ILE A 104 -14.63 -7.98 -11.22
C ILE A 104 -15.25 -6.80 -10.46
N THR A 105 -14.99 -5.57 -10.89
CA THR A 105 -15.61 -4.35 -10.35
C THR A 105 -15.88 -3.34 -11.47
N ASN A 106 -16.91 -2.50 -11.27
CA ASN A 106 -17.20 -1.34 -12.11
C ASN A 106 -16.76 0.00 -11.49
N LYS A 107 -15.99 -0.07 -10.40
CA LYS A 107 -15.49 1.14 -9.72
C LYS A 107 -14.32 1.75 -10.45
N ASP A 108 -14.12 3.05 -10.26
CA ASP A 108 -12.93 3.72 -10.77
C ASP A 108 -11.66 3.10 -10.21
N ILE A 109 -10.65 2.92 -11.07
CA ILE A 109 -9.36 2.35 -10.71
C ILE A 109 -8.27 3.34 -11.09
N TYR A 110 -7.50 3.78 -10.10
CA TYR A 110 -6.38 4.69 -10.27
C TYR A 110 -5.07 3.93 -10.17
N VAL A 111 -4.29 3.94 -11.26
CA VAL A 111 -2.96 3.31 -11.31
C VAL A 111 -1.94 4.37 -10.90
N ILE A 112 -1.47 4.29 -9.68
CA ILE A 112 -0.48 5.21 -9.11
C ILE A 112 0.62 4.37 -8.47
N PRO A 113 1.86 4.40 -8.96
CA PRO A 113 2.97 3.69 -8.33
C PRO A 113 3.17 4.13 -6.88
N PHE A 114 3.67 3.22 -6.04
CA PHE A 114 4.05 3.59 -4.69
C PHE A 114 5.20 4.59 -4.70
N TRP A 115 5.14 5.56 -3.80
CA TRP A 115 6.22 6.53 -3.61
C TRP A 115 7.40 5.92 -2.85
N VAL A 116 8.53 6.57 -2.99
CA VAL A 116 9.74 6.28 -2.24
C VAL A 116 10.10 7.51 -1.40
N ASN A 117 10.28 7.32 -0.11
CA ASN A 117 10.74 8.39 0.76
C ASN A 117 12.24 8.63 0.54
N GLN A 118 12.57 9.70 -0.17
CA GLN A 118 13.94 10.06 -0.54
C GLN A 118 14.84 10.39 0.65
N ASN A 119 14.27 10.74 1.80
CA ASN A 119 15.03 10.98 3.03
C ASN A 119 15.57 9.68 3.64
N ILE A 120 14.97 8.55 3.30
CA ILE A 120 15.34 7.22 3.81
C ILE A 120 16.07 6.44 2.71
N TRP A 121 15.56 6.50 1.48
CA TRP A 121 16.01 5.71 0.34
C TRP A 121 16.72 6.61 -0.68
N ALA A 122 17.96 6.97 -0.37
CA ALA A 122 18.82 7.74 -1.26
C ALA A 122 20.06 6.91 -1.65
N PRO A 123 20.67 7.18 -2.80
CA PRO A 123 21.95 6.58 -3.15
C PRO A 123 22.98 6.87 -2.05
N THR A 124 23.67 5.82 -1.60
CA THR A 124 24.75 5.96 -0.61
C THR A 124 25.92 6.74 -1.23
N PRO A 125 26.44 7.78 -0.58
CA PRO A 125 27.64 8.46 -1.05
C PRO A 125 28.81 7.49 -1.23
N GLU A 126 29.64 7.70 -2.25
CA GLU A 126 30.72 6.77 -2.62
C GLU A 126 31.64 6.42 -1.44
N LYS A 127 32.01 7.43 -0.63
CA LYS A 127 32.84 7.24 0.58
C LYS A 127 32.21 6.28 1.61
N ASP A 128 30.88 6.26 1.69
CA ASP A 128 30.14 5.42 2.64
C ASP A 128 29.85 4.05 2.02
N ALA A 129 29.74 3.98 0.68
CA ALA A 129 29.60 2.71 -0.04
C ALA A 129 30.82 1.80 0.19
N ALA A 130 32.05 2.35 0.16
CA ALA A 130 33.27 1.59 0.45
C ALA A 130 33.27 1.01 1.87
N LYS A 131 32.92 1.83 2.88
CA LYS A 131 32.79 1.37 4.28
C LYS A 131 31.74 0.29 4.45
N ASN A 132 30.59 0.42 3.75
CA ASN A 132 29.55 -0.59 3.80
C ASN A 132 30.00 -1.90 3.17
N ARG A 133 30.75 -1.86 2.06
CA ARG A 133 31.33 -3.05 1.45
C ARG A 133 32.27 -3.77 2.41
N GLU A 134 33.16 -3.04 3.05
CA GLU A 134 34.07 -3.58 4.06
C GLU A 134 33.30 -4.18 5.26
N LYS A 135 32.35 -3.43 5.82
CA LYS A 135 31.51 -3.86 6.97
C LYS A 135 30.78 -5.17 6.72
N TYR A 136 30.28 -5.36 5.51
CA TYR A 136 29.49 -6.55 5.15
C TYR A 136 30.30 -7.59 4.36
N ASN A 137 31.64 -7.43 4.30
CA ASN A 137 32.55 -8.33 3.58
C ASN A 137 32.12 -8.55 2.13
N LEU A 138 31.74 -7.48 1.42
CA LEU A 138 31.30 -7.52 0.03
C LEU A 138 32.47 -7.19 -0.90
N PRO A 139 32.53 -7.80 -2.10
CA PRO A 139 33.59 -7.48 -3.07
C PRO A 139 33.62 -5.99 -3.43
N THR A 140 34.80 -5.37 -3.44
CA THR A 140 34.98 -3.95 -3.72
C THR A 140 34.64 -3.58 -5.16
N GLU A 141 35.04 -4.41 -6.11
CA GLU A 141 34.95 -4.16 -7.55
C GLU A 141 33.73 -4.82 -8.23
N ALA A 142 32.94 -5.62 -7.49
CA ALA A 142 31.81 -6.31 -8.07
C ALA A 142 30.57 -5.44 -8.16
N PHE A 143 29.80 -5.59 -9.25
CA PHE A 143 28.42 -5.10 -9.29
C PHE A 143 27.56 -6.04 -8.45
N LEU A 144 26.87 -5.49 -7.44
CA LEU A 144 26.07 -6.27 -6.52
C LEU A 144 24.60 -6.12 -6.87
N VAL A 145 23.89 -7.24 -7.00
CA VAL A 145 22.45 -7.31 -7.12
C VAL A 145 21.90 -7.92 -5.84
N GLY A 146 21.12 -7.15 -5.10
CA GLY A 146 20.45 -7.60 -3.88
C GLY A 146 18.96 -7.83 -4.12
N SER A 147 18.41 -8.88 -3.52
CA SER A 147 16.97 -9.09 -3.41
C SER A 147 16.60 -9.14 -1.94
N PHE A 148 15.64 -8.29 -1.53
CA PHE A 148 15.16 -8.19 -0.15
C PHE A 148 13.70 -8.64 -0.06
N GLN A 149 13.34 -9.60 -0.88
CA GLN A 149 11.99 -10.18 -0.89
C GLN A 149 11.81 -11.00 0.39
N ARG A 150 10.61 -10.88 0.96
CA ARG A 150 10.20 -11.81 2.00
C ARG A 150 10.06 -13.18 1.35
N ASP A 151 10.74 -14.19 1.90
CA ASP A 151 10.50 -15.57 1.50
C ASP A 151 9.03 -15.89 1.76
N THR A 152 8.28 -15.94 0.70
CA THR A 152 6.94 -16.50 0.72
C THR A 152 7.09 -17.98 0.44
N GLU A 153 7.40 -18.76 1.46
CA GLU A 153 7.08 -20.19 1.40
C GLU A 153 5.57 -20.28 1.24
N GLY A 154 5.18 -20.59 0.03
CA GLY A 154 3.80 -20.74 -0.35
C GLY A 154 3.41 -22.18 -0.46
#